data_c67c5e5569d6b69262b2ca69edabe706
#
_entry.id   c67c5e5569d6b69262b2ca69edabe706
#
_cell.length_a   1.000
_cell.length_b   1.000
_cell.length_c   1.000
_cell.angle_alpha   90.00
_cell.angle_beta   90.00
_cell.angle_gamma   90.00
#
_symmetry.space_group_name_H-M   'P 1'
#
loop_
_entity.id
_entity.type
_entity.pdbx_description
1 polymer ?
#
loop_
_entity_poly.entity_id
_entity_poly.type
_entity_poly.pdbx_seq_one_letter_code
_entity_poly.pdbx_strand_id
1 'polypeptide(L)'
;MGFWKTVGGRLLSIPVLALLGFLVLAAVSLSALNHSLIEGRQNRVVAVIDSALSVVKHYQSLAQSGALTEEQAKQQAMAAVKVIRYDGTEYIWINDTGRPVPSMIMHPTVPALDDSTVKVPRQSDDGNR
;
A
#
# COMPACT_ATOMS: atom_id res chain seq x y z
N MET A 1 51.96 1.34 23.43
CA MET A 1 51.96 1.06 21.97
C MET A 1 52.55 -0.32 21.66
N GLY A 2 51.89 -1.39 22.08
CA GLY A 2 52.47 -2.71 21.91
C GLY A 2 51.50 -3.87 21.80
N PHE A 3 50.18 -3.64 22.02
CA PHE A 3 49.22 -4.74 22.06
C PHE A 3 49.11 -5.47 20.70
N TRP A 4 49.23 -4.75 19.60
CA TRP A 4 49.16 -5.34 18.26
C TRP A 4 50.36 -6.15 17.81
N LYS A 5 51.49 -6.11 18.56
CA LYS A 5 52.71 -6.83 18.22
C LYS A 5 52.84 -8.17 18.98
N THR A 6 51.95 -8.44 19.92
CA THR A 6 51.95 -9.71 20.65
C THR A 6 51.10 -10.75 19.92
N VAL A 7 51.53 -12.00 19.98
CA VAL A 7 50.79 -13.15 19.36
C VAL A 7 49.31 -13.18 19.82
N GLY A 8 49.05 -12.85 21.09
CA GLY A 8 47.72 -12.72 21.62
C GLY A 8 46.85 -11.63 20.96
N GLY A 9 47.44 -10.48 20.66
CA GLY A 9 46.74 -9.39 19.96
C GLY A 9 46.31 -9.77 18.54
N ARG A 10 47.15 -10.51 17.82
CA ARG A 10 46.85 -11.01 16.47
C ARG A 10 45.77 -12.13 16.52
N LEU A 11 45.78 -12.96 17.50
CA LEU A 11 44.76 -13.99 17.69
C LEU A 11 43.37 -13.39 18.03
N LEU A 12 43.33 -12.29 18.77
CA LEU A 12 42.08 -11.58 19.11
C LEU A 12 41.55 -10.70 17.96
N SER A 13 42.40 -10.21 17.07
CA SER A 13 41.98 -9.36 15.96
C SER A 13 41.14 -10.10 14.91
N ILE A 14 41.38 -11.37 14.69
CA ILE A 14 40.64 -12.17 13.71
C ILE A 14 39.15 -12.33 14.10
N PRO A 15 38.77 -12.78 15.32
CA PRO A 15 37.39 -12.87 15.69
C PRO A 15 36.70 -11.52 15.83
N VAL A 16 37.42 -10.45 16.20
CA VAL A 16 36.86 -9.08 16.23
C VAL A 16 36.52 -8.60 14.82
N LEU A 17 37.41 -8.79 13.86
CA LEU A 17 37.16 -8.47 12.45
C LEU A 17 36.00 -9.29 11.87
N ALA A 18 35.95 -10.58 12.20
CA ALA A 18 34.85 -11.44 11.78
C ALA A 18 33.51 -10.99 12.36
N LEU A 19 33.50 -10.60 13.64
CA LEU A 19 32.28 -10.07 14.29
C LEU A 19 31.82 -8.77 13.68
N LEU A 20 32.74 -7.85 13.40
CA LEU A 20 32.43 -6.59 12.70
C LEU A 20 31.87 -6.84 11.30
N GLY A 21 32.48 -7.74 10.54
CA GLY A 21 31.99 -8.14 9.22
C GLY A 21 30.59 -8.73 9.29
N PHE A 22 30.32 -9.58 10.28
CA PHE A 22 28.99 -10.16 10.49
C PHE A 22 27.94 -9.09 10.86
N LEU A 23 28.29 -8.14 11.72
CA LEU A 23 27.39 -7.04 12.09
C LEU A 23 27.04 -6.15 10.89
N VAL A 24 28.03 -5.83 10.07
CA VAL A 24 27.80 -5.06 8.84
C VAL A 24 26.90 -5.83 7.88
N LEU A 25 27.17 -7.11 7.67
CA LEU A 25 26.35 -7.96 6.81
C LEU A 25 24.92 -8.07 7.32
N ALA A 26 24.73 -8.24 8.62
CA ALA A 26 23.42 -8.30 9.25
C ALA A 26 22.65 -6.98 9.08
N ALA A 27 23.31 -5.84 9.27
CA ALA A 27 22.72 -4.52 9.09
C ALA A 27 22.27 -4.28 7.63
N VAL A 28 23.10 -4.63 6.66
CA VAL A 28 22.78 -4.52 5.24
C VAL A 28 21.62 -5.44 4.86
N SER A 29 21.65 -6.71 5.34
CA SER A 29 20.59 -7.68 5.07
C SER A 29 19.25 -7.24 5.65
N LEU A 30 19.24 -6.72 6.88
CA LEU A 30 18.02 -6.22 7.52
C LEU A 30 17.47 -4.99 6.81
N SER A 31 18.33 -4.08 6.37
CA SER A 31 17.94 -2.91 5.60
C SER A 31 17.34 -3.30 4.24
N ALA A 32 17.96 -4.22 3.52
CA ALA A 32 17.47 -4.72 2.24
C ALA A 32 16.12 -5.43 2.39
N LEU A 33 15.94 -6.24 3.44
CA LEU A 33 14.68 -6.91 3.72
C LEU A 33 13.56 -5.92 4.01
N ASN A 34 13.83 -4.91 4.82
CA ASN A 34 12.84 -3.87 5.15
C ASN A 34 12.41 -3.09 3.90
N HIS A 35 13.36 -2.75 3.03
CA HIS A 35 13.07 -2.06 1.77
C HIS A 35 12.21 -2.92 0.84
N SER A 36 12.56 -4.20 0.67
CA SER A 36 11.78 -5.14 -0.15
C SER A 36 10.36 -5.36 0.36
N LEU A 37 10.14 -5.36 1.68
CA LEU A 37 8.81 -5.51 2.26
C LEU A 37 7.92 -4.29 1.98
N ILE A 38 8.47 -3.09 2.05
CA ILE A 38 7.72 -1.85 1.77
C ILE A 38 7.37 -1.78 0.28
N GLU A 39 8.32 -2.01 -0.61
CA GLU A 39 8.08 -2.02 -2.06
C GLU A 39 7.08 -3.10 -2.46
N GLY A 40 7.17 -4.29 -1.87
CA GLY A 40 6.25 -5.38 -2.14
C GLY A 40 4.80 -5.04 -1.77
N ARG A 41 4.56 -4.30 -0.68
CA ARG A 41 3.22 -3.84 -0.29
C ARG A 41 2.70 -2.78 -1.26
N GLN A 42 3.51 -1.81 -1.63
CA GLN A 42 3.11 -0.76 -2.59
C GLN A 42 2.74 -1.36 -3.94
N ASN A 43 3.55 -2.27 -4.47
CA ASN A 43 3.29 -2.92 -5.74
C ASN A 43 1.99 -3.75 -5.73
N ARG A 44 1.66 -4.39 -4.62
CA ARG A 44 0.38 -5.13 -4.48
C ARG A 44 -0.82 -4.18 -4.52
N VAL A 45 -0.77 -3.06 -3.80
CA VAL A 45 -1.85 -2.07 -3.79
C VAL A 45 -2.06 -1.51 -5.20
N VAL A 46 -0.99 -1.14 -5.88
CA VAL A 46 -1.06 -0.64 -7.27
C VAL A 46 -1.68 -1.70 -8.19
N ALA A 47 -1.26 -2.95 -8.12
CA ALA A 47 -1.79 -4.03 -8.96
C ALA A 47 -3.29 -4.27 -8.73
N VAL A 48 -3.75 -4.17 -7.47
CA VAL A 48 -5.17 -4.29 -7.13
C VAL A 48 -5.97 -3.11 -7.69
N ILE A 49 -5.47 -1.90 -7.56
CA ILE A 49 -6.11 -0.70 -8.12
C ILE A 49 -6.18 -0.78 -9.64
N ASP A 50 -5.11 -1.20 -10.31
CA ASP A 50 -5.09 -1.38 -11.77
C ASP A 50 -6.10 -2.44 -12.24
N SER A 51 -6.24 -3.52 -11.47
CA SER A 51 -7.25 -4.55 -11.74
C SER A 51 -8.67 -4.00 -11.59
N ALA A 52 -8.94 -3.26 -10.52
CA ALA A 52 -10.24 -2.61 -10.32
C ALA A 52 -10.54 -1.58 -11.43
N LEU A 53 -9.54 -0.79 -11.81
CA LEU A 53 -9.67 0.18 -12.90
C LEU A 53 -9.97 -0.51 -14.25
N SER A 54 -9.38 -1.67 -14.50
CA SER A 54 -9.65 -2.46 -15.69
C SER A 54 -11.10 -2.95 -15.74
N VAL A 55 -11.67 -3.34 -14.60
CA VAL A 55 -13.09 -3.69 -14.49
C VAL A 55 -13.97 -2.47 -14.80
N VAL A 56 -13.68 -1.30 -14.22
CA VAL A 56 -14.44 -0.08 -14.49
C VAL A 56 -14.38 0.30 -15.97
N LYS A 57 -13.18 0.24 -16.59
CA LYS A 57 -13.00 0.52 -18.01
C LYS A 57 -13.78 -0.45 -18.90
N HIS A 58 -13.88 -1.71 -18.52
CA HIS A 58 -14.70 -2.68 -19.24
C HIS A 58 -16.17 -2.26 -19.28
N TYR A 59 -16.78 -1.93 -18.14
CA TYR A 59 -18.16 -1.47 -18.11
C TYR A 59 -18.35 -0.14 -18.81
N GLN A 60 -17.39 0.76 -18.74
CA GLN A 60 -17.41 2.00 -19.50
C GLN A 60 -17.45 1.74 -21.02
N SER A 61 -16.66 0.78 -21.50
CA SER A 61 -16.67 0.40 -22.93
C SER A 61 -18.02 -0.20 -23.36
N LEU A 62 -18.68 -0.96 -22.48
CA LEU A 62 -20.03 -1.49 -22.74
C LEU A 62 -21.08 -0.37 -22.83
N ALA A 63 -20.96 0.66 -22.03
CA ALA A 63 -21.81 1.86 -22.14
C ALA A 63 -21.54 2.60 -23.46
N GLN A 64 -20.27 2.81 -23.81
CA GLN A 64 -19.90 3.49 -25.05
C GLN A 64 -20.34 2.74 -26.32
N SER A 65 -20.35 1.42 -26.28
CA SER A 65 -20.85 0.59 -27.38
C SER A 65 -22.38 0.50 -27.45
N GLY A 66 -23.09 1.06 -26.47
CA GLY A 66 -24.55 0.97 -26.38
C GLY A 66 -25.08 -0.37 -25.86
N ALA A 67 -24.20 -1.28 -25.43
CA ALA A 67 -24.60 -2.59 -24.86
C ALA A 67 -25.26 -2.43 -23.48
N LEU A 68 -24.89 -1.39 -22.75
CA LEU A 68 -25.49 -1.00 -21.47
C LEU A 68 -25.80 0.50 -21.46
N THR A 69 -26.77 0.91 -20.67
CA THR A 69 -26.92 2.34 -20.37
C THR A 69 -25.81 2.80 -19.43
N GLU A 70 -25.50 4.08 -19.41
CA GLU A 70 -24.46 4.63 -18.52
C GLU A 70 -24.74 4.29 -17.06
N GLU A 71 -26.00 4.38 -16.65
CA GLU A 71 -26.43 4.06 -15.27
C GLU A 71 -26.24 2.58 -14.94
N GLN A 72 -26.62 1.69 -15.85
CA GLN A 72 -26.41 0.25 -15.69
C GLN A 72 -24.92 -0.08 -15.63
N ALA A 73 -24.10 0.52 -16.46
CA ALA A 73 -22.65 0.30 -16.46
C ALA A 73 -22.02 0.77 -15.14
N LYS A 74 -22.43 1.93 -14.61
CA LYS A 74 -21.99 2.41 -13.29
C LYS A 74 -22.36 1.45 -12.18
N GLN A 75 -23.61 1.02 -12.12
CA GLN A 75 -24.09 0.10 -11.08
C GLN A 75 -23.36 -1.24 -11.14
N GLN A 76 -23.17 -1.81 -12.32
CA GLN A 76 -22.47 -3.07 -12.49
C GLN A 76 -20.97 -2.94 -12.16
N ALA A 77 -20.33 -1.85 -12.57
CA ALA A 77 -18.95 -1.57 -12.20
C ALA A 77 -18.78 -1.46 -10.68
N MET A 78 -19.63 -0.71 -10.01
CA MET A 78 -19.61 -0.59 -8.54
C MET A 78 -19.84 -1.94 -7.87
N ALA A 79 -20.80 -2.72 -8.33
CA ALA A 79 -21.06 -4.06 -7.79
C ALA A 79 -19.87 -5.01 -7.97
N ALA A 80 -19.20 -4.94 -9.12
CA ALA A 80 -18.02 -5.75 -9.39
C ALA A 80 -16.82 -5.34 -8.52
N VAL A 81 -16.57 -4.03 -8.34
CA VAL A 81 -15.50 -3.54 -7.48
C VAL A 81 -15.80 -3.81 -6.00
N LYS A 82 -17.05 -3.74 -5.58
CA LYS A 82 -17.48 -3.96 -4.20
C LYS A 82 -17.11 -5.34 -3.65
N VAL A 83 -17.00 -6.36 -4.48
CA VAL A 83 -16.65 -7.73 -4.07
C VAL A 83 -15.17 -8.01 -4.09
N ILE A 84 -14.35 -7.10 -4.63
CA ILE A 84 -12.90 -7.27 -4.68
C ILE A 84 -12.37 -7.21 -3.24
N ARG A 85 -11.61 -8.24 -2.87
CA ARG A 85 -10.86 -8.30 -1.61
C ARG A 85 -9.41 -8.60 -1.92
N TYR A 86 -8.52 -8.01 -1.13
CA TYR A 86 -7.09 -8.28 -1.20
C TYR A 86 -6.52 -8.42 0.21
N ASP A 87 -5.39 -9.09 0.31
CA ASP A 87 -4.68 -9.34 1.59
C ASP A 87 -5.59 -9.94 2.72
N GLY A 88 -6.65 -10.69 2.30
CA GLY A 88 -7.60 -11.38 3.17
C GLY A 88 -8.84 -10.56 3.52
N THR A 89 -8.71 -9.39 4.09
CA THR A 89 -9.82 -8.57 4.62
C THR A 89 -9.92 -7.18 4.00
N GLU A 90 -8.87 -6.73 3.36
CA GLU A 90 -8.82 -5.39 2.77
C GLU A 90 -9.77 -5.25 1.59
N TYR A 91 -10.32 -4.07 1.39
CA TYR A 91 -11.32 -3.77 0.37
C TYR A 91 -11.06 -2.43 -0.31
N ILE A 92 -11.72 -2.21 -1.45
CA ILE A 92 -11.67 -0.97 -2.21
C ILE A 92 -12.95 -0.19 -1.96
N TRP A 93 -12.84 1.11 -1.71
CA TRP A 93 -13.95 2.06 -1.70
C TRP A 93 -13.79 3.07 -2.84
N ILE A 94 -14.88 3.69 -3.24
CA ILE A 94 -14.90 4.66 -4.33
C ILE A 94 -15.36 6.01 -3.78
N ASN A 95 -14.56 7.04 -3.99
CA ASN A 95 -14.90 8.43 -3.72
C ASN A 95 -14.98 9.20 -5.03
N ASP A 96 -15.79 10.24 -5.05
CA ASP A 96 -15.70 11.26 -6.10
C ASP A 96 -14.50 12.19 -5.87
N THR A 97 -14.26 13.06 -6.84
CA THR A 97 -13.22 14.10 -6.76
C THR A 97 -13.78 15.45 -6.33
N GLY A 98 -14.96 15.46 -5.69
CA GLY A 98 -15.64 16.65 -5.25
C GLY A 98 -14.81 17.54 -4.33
N ARG A 99 -14.94 18.85 -4.49
CA ARG A 99 -14.29 19.84 -3.65
C ARG A 99 -15.37 20.66 -2.94
N PRO A 100 -15.18 21.06 -1.68
CA PRO A 100 -13.97 20.95 -0.84
C PRO A 100 -13.78 19.60 -0.14
N VAL A 101 -14.79 18.72 -0.16
CA VAL A 101 -14.74 17.41 0.50
C VAL A 101 -15.22 16.35 -0.49
N PRO A 102 -14.44 15.29 -0.76
CA PRO A 102 -14.90 14.17 -1.57
C PRO A 102 -16.11 13.50 -0.95
N SER A 103 -17.09 13.12 -1.77
CA SER A 103 -18.22 12.30 -1.34
C SER A 103 -17.89 10.82 -1.54
N MET A 104 -18.33 10.00 -0.62
CA MET A 104 -18.17 8.55 -0.75
C MET A 104 -19.28 8.02 -1.66
N ILE A 105 -18.90 7.42 -2.77
CA ILE A 105 -19.83 6.85 -3.74
C ILE A 105 -20.20 5.42 -3.35
N MET A 106 -19.21 4.64 -2.89
CA MET A 106 -19.41 3.24 -2.55
C MET A 106 -18.47 2.78 -1.43
N HIS A 107 -19.05 2.14 -0.39
CA HIS A 107 -18.31 1.49 0.68
C HIS A 107 -18.72 0.02 0.81
N PRO A 108 -17.81 -0.94 0.74
CA PRO A 108 -18.14 -2.36 0.67
C PRO A 108 -18.80 -2.95 1.92
N THR A 109 -18.44 -2.41 3.09
CA THR A 109 -18.84 -2.98 4.39
C THR A 109 -19.84 -2.12 5.16
N VAL A 110 -19.98 -0.83 4.80
CA VAL A 110 -20.88 0.11 5.46
C VAL A 110 -21.74 0.82 4.41
N PRO A 111 -22.83 0.20 3.93
CA PRO A 111 -23.71 0.78 2.92
C PRO A 111 -24.33 2.12 3.31
N ALA A 112 -24.43 2.39 4.62
CA ALA A 112 -24.92 3.67 5.12
C ALA A 112 -24.01 4.87 4.77
N LEU A 113 -22.78 4.61 4.32
CA LEU A 113 -21.85 5.63 3.84
C LEU A 113 -21.94 5.85 2.33
N ASP A 114 -22.64 4.99 1.61
CA ASP A 114 -22.86 5.16 0.17
C ASP A 114 -23.65 6.47 -0.05
N ASP A 115 -23.16 7.28 -0.98
CA ASP A 115 -23.74 8.60 -1.32
C ASP A 115 -23.71 9.64 -0.19
N SER A 116 -22.90 9.44 0.83
CA SER A 116 -22.73 10.36 1.95
C SER A 116 -21.50 11.26 1.80
N THR A 117 -21.67 12.54 2.10
CA THR A 117 -20.55 13.46 2.31
C THR A 117 -19.83 13.09 3.60
N VAL A 118 -18.86 12.21 3.50
CA VAL A 118 -18.00 11.89 4.66
C VAL A 118 -17.13 13.11 4.93
N LYS A 119 -17.49 13.85 5.96
CA LYS A 119 -16.55 14.79 6.58
C LYS A 119 -15.44 13.96 7.20
N VAL A 120 -14.37 13.75 6.45
CA VAL A 120 -13.13 13.20 7.03
C VAL A 120 -12.74 14.20 8.13
N PRO A 121 -12.67 13.78 9.40
CA PRO A 121 -12.11 14.63 10.43
C PRO A 121 -10.73 15.02 9.97
N ARG A 122 -10.49 16.32 9.78
CA ARG A 122 -9.16 16.82 9.49
C ARG A 122 -8.33 16.40 10.69
N GLN A 123 -7.43 15.47 10.49
CA GLN A 123 -6.43 15.13 11.49
C GLN A 123 -5.74 16.46 11.77
N SER A 124 -6.01 17.02 12.94
CA SER A 124 -5.36 18.24 13.39
C SER A 124 -3.87 17.93 13.34
N ASP A 125 -3.14 18.63 12.50
CA ASP A 125 -1.70 18.81 12.62
C ASP A 125 -1.43 19.53 13.92
N ASP A 126 -1.72 18.89 15.06
CA ASP A 126 -1.24 19.33 16.35
C ASP A 126 0.24 18.99 16.38
N GLY A 127 0.96 19.88 15.65
CA GLY A 127 2.37 19.92 15.60
C GLY A 127 2.95 19.84 16.97
N ASN A 128 3.75 18.85 17.13
CA ASN A 128 4.78 18.81 18.14
C ASN A 128 5.54 20.13 18.11
N ARG A 129 5.34 20.95 19.14
CA ARG A 129 6.27 22.00 19.55
C ARG A 129 7.17 21.47 20.65
#